data_d89946a1bc38e4a876969f3aadbfca46
#
_entry.id   d89946a1bc38e4a876969f3aadbfca46
#
_cell.length_a   1.000
_cell.length_b   1.000
_cell.length_c   1.000
_cell.angle_alpha   90.00
_cell.angle_beta   90.00
_cell.angle_gamma   90.00
#
_symmetry.space_group_name_H-M   'P 1'
#
loop_
_entity.id
_entity.type
_entity.pdbx_description
1 polymer ?
#
loop_
_entity_poly.entity_id
_entity_poly.type
_entity_poly.pdbx_seq_one_letter_code
_entity_poly.pdbx_strand_id
1 'polypeptide(L)'
;MSQSVFTIEHTDGAARAGVLRTAHGTIPTPIFMPVGTVGSVKALAPDDLAAIGAPIILGNTYHLYLRPGDELVHRRGGLHKFASWPGSILTDSGGFQVFSLSSLRKIRDKYTKIVRA
;
A
#
# COMPACT_ATOMS: atom_id res chain seq x y z
N MET A 1 -19.96 -14.08 -12.44
CA MET A 1 -19.90 -12.61 -12.60
C MET A 1 -18.74 -12.08 -11.78
N SER A 2 -17.88 -11.27 -12.36
CA SER A 2 -16.81 -10.59 -11.60
C SER A 2 -17.47 -9.53 -10.70
N GLN A 3 -17.22 -9.61 -9.40
CA GLN A 3 -17.64 -8.54 -8.49
C GLN A 3 -16.87 -7.27 -8.83
N SER A 4 -17.56 -6.12 -8.79
CA SER A 4 -16.92 -4.82 -8.94
C SER A 4 -15.85 -4.61 -7.86
N VAL A 5 -14.69 -4.08 -8.26
CA VAL A 5 -13.60 -3.74 -7.33
C VAL A 5 -14.07 -2.72 -6.29
N PHE A 6 -14.93 -1.79 -6.70
CA PHE A 6 -15.50 -0.78 -5.80
C PHE A 6 -17.02 -0.69 -5.99
N THR A 7 -17.74 -0.61 -4.89
CA THR A 7 -19.20 -0.43 -4.88
C THR A 7 -19.57 0.72 -3.96
N ILE A 8 -20.37 1.66 -4.44
CA ILE A 8 -20.99 2.70 -3.60
C ILE A 8 -22.24 2.09 -2.95
N GLU A 9 -22.34 2.17 -1.63
CA GLU A 9 -23.47 1.65 -0.87
C GLU A 9 -24.44 2.74 -0.42
N HIS A 10 -23.91 3.92 -0.06
CA HIS A 10 -24.70 5.07 0.40
C HIS A 10 -24.14 6.37 -0.13
N THR A 11 -25.03 7.34 -0.34
CA THR A 11 -24.67 8.70 -0.75
C THR A 11 -25.46 9.72 0.07
N ASP A 12 -24.83 10.85 0.36
CA ASP A 12 -25.46 12.02 0.95
C ASP A 12 -24.84 13.28 0.31
N GLY A 13 -25.56 13.90 -0.61
CA GLY A 13 -24.98 14.96 -1.46
C GLY A 13 -23.78 14.44 -2.25
N ALA A 14 -22.63 15.05 -2.06
CA ALA A 14 -21.36 14.62 -2.66
C ALA A 14 -20.61 13.56 -1.82
N ALA A 15 -21.05 13.30 -0.59
CA ALA A 15 -20.45 12.29 0.26
C ALA A 15 -20.87 10.88 -0.19
N ARG A 16 -19.93 9.92 -0.06
CA ARG A 16 -20.15 8.53 -0.45
C ARG A 16 -19.56 7.59 0.59
N ALA A 17 -20.30 6.56 0.93
CA ALA A 17 -19.79 5.38 1.62
C ALA A 17 -19.82 4.19 0.67
N GLY A 18 -18.78 3.39 0.69
CA GLY A 18 -18.67 2.27 -0.23
C GLY A 18 -17.74 1.18 0.28
N VAL A 19 -17.48 0.22 -0.58
CA VAL A 19 -16.65 -0.94 -0.27
C VAL A 19 -15.65 -1.16 -1.40
N LEU A 20 -14.37 -1.22 -1.03
CA LEU A 20 -13.27 -1.61 -1.90
C LEU A 20 -12.92 -3.07 -1.65
N ARG A 21 -12.88 -3.88 -2.71
CA ARG A 21 -12.53 -5.29 -2.64
C ARG A 21 -11.14 -5.52 -3.20
N THR A 22 -10.28 -6.15 -2.41
CA THR A 22 -8.92 -6.51 -2.79
C THR A 22 -8.70 -8.00 -2.59
N ALA A 23 -7.57 -8.52 -3.09
CA ALA A 23 -7.17 -9.90 -2.84
C ALA A 23 -6.90 -10.19 -1.35
N HIS A 24 -6.69 -9.17 -0.53
CA HIS A 24 -6.37 -9.29 0.89
C HIS A 24 -7.52 -8.87 1.82
N GLY A 25 -8.68 -8.64 1.28
CA GLY A 25 -9.89 -8.36 2.08
C GLY A 25 -10.75 -7.24 1.51
N THR A 26 -11.78 -6.95 2.28
CA THR A 26 -12.80 -5.94 1.97
C THR A 26 -12.60 -4.73 2.86
N ILE A 27 -12.59 -3.55 2.27
CA ILE A 27 -12.26 -2.29 2.93
C ILE A 27 -13.48 -1.37 2.86
N PRO A 28 -14.09 -1.02 4.00
CA PRO A 28 -15.12 0.02 4.02
C PRO A 28 -14.51 1.38 3.74
N THR A 29 -15.18 2.21 2.98
CA THR A 29 -14.73 3.56 2.65
C THR A 29 -15.79 4.60 3.03
N PRO A 30 -15.39 5.81 3.44
CA PRO A 30 -14.00 6.30 3.57
C PRO A 30 -13.26 5.63 4.74
N ILE A 31 -11.93 5.52 4.61
CA ILE A 31 -11.08 4.92 5.64
C ILE A 31 -9.72 5.62 5.69
N PHE A 32 -9.15 5.74 6.89
CA PHE A 32 -7.78 6.21 7.07
C PHE A 32 -6.79 5.09 6.75
N MET A 33 -5.75 5.41 5.99
CA MET A 33 -4.65 4.49 5.70
C MET A 33 -3.41 4.88 6.51
N PRO A 34 -3.01 4.09 7.52
CA PRO A 34 -1.73 4.31 8.20
C PRO A 34 -0.56 4.24 7.22
N VAL A 35 0.40 5.16 7.37
CA VAL A 35 1.53 5.26 6.45
C VAL A 35 2.64 4.30 6.86
N GLY A 36 2.89 3.30 6.04
CA GLY A 36 3.97 2.30 6.19
C GLY A 36 5.04 2.46 5.12
N THR A 37 5.77 3.56 5.11
CA THR A 37 6.66 4.02 4.04
C THR A 37 7.67 2.95 3.58
N VAL A 38 8.27 2.21 4.52
CA VAL A 38 9.28 1.17 4.25
C VAL A 38 8.81 -0.22 4.73
N GLY A 39 7.52 -0.50 4.58
CA GLY A 39 6.91 -1.76 5.02
C GLY A 39 6.59 -1.81 6.51
N SER A 40 6.67 -0.67 7.20
CA SER A 40 6.28 -0.55 8.61
C SER A 40 5.70 0.83 8.89
N VAL A 41 4.69 0.87 9.76
CA VAL A 41 4.17 2.11 10.33
C VAL A 41 5.06 2.50 11.50
N LYS A 42 5.57 3.73 11.50
CA LYS A 42 6.51 4.20 12.51
C LYS A 42 5.91 4.07 13.91
N ALA A 43 6.67 3.43 14.81
CA ALA A 43 6.33 3.18 16.22
C ALA A 43 5.12 2.24 16.46
N LEU A 44 4.62 1.55 15.43
CA LEU A 44 3.55 0.57 15.56
C LEU A 44 3.95 -0.77 14.93
N ALA A 45 3.71 -1.86 15.64
CA ALA A 45 3.83 -3.20 15.10
C ALA A 45 2.60 -3.58 14.26
N PRO A 46 2.69 -4.58 13.36
CA PRO A 46 1.53 -5.08 12.63
C PRO A 46 0.36 -5.51 13.54
N ASP A 47 0.66 -6.09 14.70
CA ASP A 47 -0.36 -6.49 15.67
C ASP A 47 -1.11 -5.28 16.28
N ASP A 48 -0.43 -4.16 16.49
CA ASP A 48 -1.07 -2.92 16.94
C ASP A 48 -2.05 -2.39 15.90
N LEU A 49 -1.66 -2.44 14.62
CA LEU A 49 -2.52 -2.04 13.50
C LEU A 49 -3.74 -2.94 13.37
N ALA A 50 -3.58 -4.24 13.56
CA ALA A 50 -4.68 -5.19 13.58
C ALA A 50 -5.63 -4.92 14.76
N ALA A 51 -5.10 -4.62 15.94
CA ALA A 51 -5.87 -4.32 17.15
C ALA A 51 -6.75 -3.07 16.99
N ILE A 52 -6.28 -2.04 16.29
CA ILE A 52 -7.09 -0.84 16.00
C ILE A 52 -7.99 -1.01 14.77
N GLY A 53 -7.99 -2.17 14.14
CA GLY A 53 -8.85 -2.49 13.01
C GLY A 53 -8.46 -1.81 11.69
N ALA A 54 -7.19 -1.46 11.47
CA ALA A 54 -6.72 -0.89 10.21
C ALA A 54 -6.78 -1.95 9.10
N PRO A 55 -7.58 -1.77 8.03
CA PRO A 55 -7.71 -2.78 6.99
C PRO A 55 -6.70 -2.64 5.87
N ILE A 56 -6.02 -1.51 5.78
CA ILE A 56 -5.11 -1.15 4.70
C ILE A 56 -4.01 -0.24 5.22
N ILE A 57 -2.80 -0.42 4.71
CA ILE A 57 -1.68 0.49 4.94
C ILE A 57 -1.17 1.06 3.61
N LEU A 58 -0.52 2.20 3.69
CA LEU A 58 0.11 2.87 2.55
C LEU A 58 1.61 2.57 2.54
N GLY A 59 2.11 1.96 1.45
CA GLY A 59 3.54 1.80 1.18
C GLY A 59 4.01 2.84 0.15
N ASN A 60 5.32 3.12 0.12
CA ASN A 60 5.90 4.02 -0.88
C ASN A 60 6.97 3.28 -1.69
N THR A 61 6.71 3.11 -2.97
CA THR A 61 7.57 2.36 -3.90
C THR A 61 8.97 2.98 -4.02
N TYR A 62 9.06 4.31 -4.07
CA TYR A 62 10.34 5.00 -4.17
C TYR A 62 11.23 4.75 -2.95
N HIS A 63 10.68 4.90 -1.75
CA HIS A 63 11.43 4.67 -0.51
C HIS A 63 11.82 3.21 -0.32
N LEU A 64 10.95 2.26 -0.69
CA LEU A 64 11.26 0.83 -0.67
C LEU A 64 12.36 0.46 -1.67
N TYR A 65 12.38 1.11 -2.82
CA TYR A 65 13.46 0.95 -3.81
C TYR A 65 14.81 1.39 -3.26
N LEU A 66 14.85 2.53 -2.55
CA LEU A 66 16.08 3.03 -1.95
C LEU A 66 16.54 2.17 -0.75
N ARG A 67 15.60 1.76 0.10
CA ARG A 67 15.88 0.99 1.31
C ARG A 67 14.65 0.17 1.72
N PRO A 68 14.74 -1.15 1.79
CA PRO A 68 15.93 -2.00 1.66
C PRO A 68 16.31 -2.37 0.23
N GLY A 69 15.52 -1.96 -0.77
CA GLY A 69 15.70 -2.29 -2.17
C GLY A 69 14.74 -3.38 -2.65
N ASP A 70 14.41 -3.33 -3.93
CA ASP A 70 13.45 -4.23 -4.58
C ASP A 70 13.89 -5.70 -4.55
N GLU A 71 15.19 -5.96 -4.71
CA GLU A 71 15.73 -7.33 -4.71
C GLU A 71 15.54 -8.02 -3.34
N LEU A 72 15.73 -7.29 -2.24
CA LEU A 72 15.53 -7.84 -0.90
C LEU A 72 14.05 -8.13 -0.65
N VAL A 73 13.16 -7.19 -0.97
CA VAL A 73 11.71 -7.36 -0.81
C VAL A 73 11.24 -8.57 -1.63
N HIS A 74 11.72 -8.71 -2.87
CA HIS A 74 11.40 -9.85 -3.72
C HIS A 74 11.86 -11.18 -3.11
N ARG A 75 13.11 -11.26 -2.64
CA ARG A 75 13.66 -12.48 -1.99
C ARG A 75 12.92 -12.85 -0.70
N ARG A 76 12.34 -11.89 -0.01
CA ARG A 76 11.53 -12.13 1.20
C ARG A 76 10.09 -12.54 0.89
N GLY A 77 9.76 -12.76 -0.38
CA GLY A 77 8.45 -13.25 -0.82
C GLY A 77 7.42 -12.17 -1.06
N GLY A 78 7.88 -10.92 -1.27
CA GLY A 78 7.05 -9.78 -1.57
C GLY A 78 6.74 -8.89 -0.39
N LEU A 79 6.04 -7.78 -0.66
CA LEU A 79 5.85 -6.71 0.31
C LEU A 79 5.03 -7.14 1.52
N HIS A 80 3.98 -7.94 1.35
CA HIS A 80 3.17 -8.44 2.45
C HIS A 80 3.98 -9.29 3.44
N LYS A 81 4.78 -10.21 2.93
CA LYS A 81 5.65 -11.06 3.77
C LYS A 81 6.78 -10.27 4.41
N PHE A 82 7.38 -9.35 3.65
CA PHE A 82 8.42 -8.47 4.17
C PHE A 82 7.90 -7.58 5.31
N ALA A 83 6.70 -7.00 5.16
CA ALA A 83 6.06 -6.17 6.18
C ALA A 83 5.37 -6.97 7.29
N SER A 84 5.24 -8.28 7.17
CA SER A 84 4.40 -9.13 8.03
C SER A 84 2.98 -8.60 8.17
N TRP A 85 2.43 -8.08 7.07
CA TRP A 85 1.11 -7.47 7.02
C TRP A 85 0.14 -8.30 6.19
N PRO A 86 -0.93 -8.86 6.80
CA PRO A 86 -1.89 -9.71 6.09
C PRO A 86 -2.98 -8.92 5.35
N GLY A 87 -3.18 -7.67 5.70
CA GLY A 87 -4.20 -6.79 5.11
C GLY A 87 -3.81 -6.25 3.76
N SER A 88 -4.62 -5.35 3.24
CA SER A 88 -4.36 -4.69 1.96
C SER A 88 -3.23 -3.67 2.06
N ILE A 89 -2.52 -3.47 0.98
CA ILE A 89 -1.49 -2.45 0.84
C ILE A 89 -1.79 -1.62 -0.40
N LEU A 90 -1.87 -0.31 -0.23
CA LEU A 90 -1.81 0.64 -1.35
C LEU A 90 -0.36 1.07 -1.52
N THR A 91 0.21 0.89 -2.70
CA THR A 91 1.57 1.34 -3.00
C THR A 91 1.52 2.65 -3.78
N ASP A 92 2.03 3.72 -3.16
CA ASP A 92 2.28 4.98 -3.85
C ASP A 92 3.39 4.80 -4.89
N SER A 93 3.19 5.33 -6.07
CA SER A 93 4.16 5.27 -7.18
C SER A 93 5.47 6.01 -6.89
N GLY A 94 5.50 6.87 -5.89
CA GLY A 94 6.64 7.76 -5.62
C GLY A 94 6.77 8.90 -6.63
N GLY A 95 5.68 9.29 -7.29
CA GLY A 95 5.70 10.33 -8.33
C GLY A 95 6.24 11.66 -7.85
N PHE A 96 5.89 12.09 -6.64
CA PHE A 96 6.42 13.31 -6.04
C PHE A 96 7.94 13.23 -5.86
N GLN A 97 8.46 12.13 -5.31
CA GLN A 97 9.89 11.94 -5.07
C GLN A 97 10.67 11.83 -6.39
N VAL A 98 10.11 11.16 -7.38
CA VAL A 98 10.72 11.07 -8.72
C VAL A 98 10.84 12.44 -9.36
N PHE A 99 9.88 13.32 -9.14
CA PHE A 99 9.86 14.68 -9.68
C PHE A 99 10.79 15.61 -8.91
N SER A 100 10.70 15.61 -7.56
CA SER A 100 11.47 16.50 -6.69
C SER A 100 12.95 16.14 -6.60
N LEU A 101 13.32 14.86 -6.83
CA LEU A 101 14.68 14.34 -6.75
C LEU A 101 15.21 13.93 -8.13
N SER A 102 14.96 14.76 -9.12
CA SER A 102 15.28 14.47 -10.54
C SER A 102 16.74 14.09 -10.79
N SER A 103 17.68 14.61 -10.01
CA SER A 103 19.13 14.27 -10.10
C SER A 103 19.43 12.81 -9.75
N LEU A 104 18.56 12.16 -8.97
CA LEU A 104 18.69 10.76 -8.57
C LEU A 104 17.81 9.81 -9.42
N ARG A 105 17.10 10.37 -10.40
CA ARG A 105 16.12 9.62 -11.19
C ARG A 105 16.80 8.65 -12.17
N LYS A 106 16.55 7.35 -11.97
CA LYS A 106 16.78 6.31 -12.97
C LYS A 106 15.48 5.55 -13.17
N ILE A 107 14.81 5.76 -14.30
CA ILE A 107 13.58 5.05 -14.63
C ILE A 107 13.94 3.65 -15.13
N ARG A 108 13.59 2.61 -14.36
CA ARG A 108 13.76 1.20 -14.71
C ARG A 108 12.54 0.41 -14.21
N ASP A 109 12.33 -0.78 -14.75
CA ASP A 109 11.26 -1.73 -14.38
C ASP A 109 11.31 -2.27 -12.93
N LYS A 110 12.18 -1.74 -12.10
CA LYS A 110 12.39 -2.19 -10.71
C LYS A 110 11.18 -1.97 -9.80
N TYR A 111 10.37 -0.96 -10.07
CA TYR A 111 9.14 -0.72 -9.31
C TYR A 111 8.15 -1.89 -9.42
N THR A 112 8.10 -2.57 -10.55
CA THR A 112 7.23 -3.70 -10.79
C THR A 112 7.52 -4.88 -9.87
N LYS A 113 8.77 -5.09 -9.48
CA LYS A 113 9.17 -6.18 -8.57
C LYS A 113 8.62 -5.99 -7.15
N ILE A 114 8.51 -4.75 -6.67
CA ILE A 114 7.95 -4.45 -5.34
C ILE A 114 6.43 -4.65 -5.33
N VAL A 115 5.75 -4.24 -6.40
CA VAL A 115 4.29 -4.23 -6.47
C VAL A 115 3.70 -5.60 -6.83
N ARG A 116 4.42 -6.41 -7.63
CA ARG A 116 3.94 -7.71 -8.11
C ARG A 116 4.35 -8.92 -7.26
N ALA A 117 5.14 -8.69 -6.25
CA ALA A 117 5.63 -9.78 -5.43
C ALA A 117 4.62 -10.23 -4.35
#